data_ed4332ca730fb74b337724b95978b41f
#
_entry.id   ed4332ca730fb74b337724b95978b41f
#
_cell.length_a   1.000
_cell.length_b   1.000
_cell.length_c   1.000
_cell.angle_alpha   90.00
_cell.angle_beta   90.00
_cell.angle_gamma   90.00
#
_symmetry.space_group_name_H-M   'P 1'
#
loop_
_entity.id
_entity.type
_entity.pdbx_description
1 polymer ?
#
loop_
_entity_poly.entity_id
_entity_poly.type
_entity_poly.pdbx_seq_one_letter_code
_entity_poly.pdbx_strand_id
1 'polypeptide(L)'
;TVSLYTGLNILNNEETNISTAEDPVEINLEGINQVNVNARVGLTFAAALKAFLRQDPEIIMLGEIRDLETAEIAVKAAQTGHMVMSTLHTNSAPETLTRLRNMGIPSFNIATSVNLVIAQRLGRRLCNACKKPQEIPHKSLLEMGFTEADLATGFTMYQAVGCDQCRDGYKGRVGIYEVMKITPRLARVIMEDGNSLEIADVSRQEGFPDLRRSGLVKVMAGVTSLIEMDRITGVDAAH
;
A
#
# COMPACT_ATOMS: atom_id res chain seq x y z
N THR A 1 5.63 -0.34 -6.97
CA THR A 1 6.15 -1.28 -8.01
C THR A 1 7.04 -2.35 -7.40
N VAL A 2 8.04 -1.99 -6.58
CA VAL A 2 8.98 -2.97 -5.97
C VAL A 2 8.24 -4.04 -5.16
N SER A 3 7.22 -3.66 -4.39
CA SER A 3 6.39 -4.61 -3.62
C SER A 3 5.65 -5.60 -4.52
N LEU A 4 5.19 -5.16 -5.69
CA LEU A 4 4.56 -6.04 -6.68
C LEU A 4 5.58 -7.03 -7.26
N TYR A 5 6.78 -6.59 -7.60
CA TYR A 5 7.84 -7.50 -8.07
C TYR A 5 8.23 -8.54 -7.03
N THR A 6 8.29 -8.16 -5.76
CA THR A 6 8.52 -9.11 -4.66
C THR A 6 7.42 -10.17 -4.62
N GLY A 7 6.16 -9.77 -4.71
CA GLY A 7 5.03 -10.69 -4.76
C GLY A 7 5.09 -11.61 -5.99
N LEU A 8 5.42 -11.08 -7.16
CA LEU A 8 5.57 -11.87 -8.38
C LEU A 8 6.70 -12.91 -8.27
N ASN A 9 7.83 -12.54 -7.68
CA ASN A 9 8.93 -13.48 -7.48
C ASN A 9 8.54 -14.65 -6.57
N ILE A 10 7.75 -14.40 -5.53
CA ILE A 10 7.27 -15.45 -4.62
C ILE A 10 6.31 -16.41 -5.34
N LEU A 11 5.47 -15.87 -6.23
CA LEU A 11 4.44 -16.63 -6.94
C LEU A 11 4.93 -17.28 -8.25
N ASN A 12 6.11 -16.85 -8.73
CA ASN A 12 6.65 -17.29 -10.01
C ASN A 12 7.22 -18.72 -9.90
N ASN A 13 6.66 -19.61 -10.68
CA ASN A 13 7.14 -20.96 -10.88
C ASN A 13 6.83 -21.42 -12.31
N GLU A 14 7.38 -22.57 -12.73
CA GLU A 14 7.24 -23.08 -14.10
C GLU A 14 5.82 -23.46 -14.49
N GLU A 15 4.94 -23.68 -13.51
CA GLU A 15 3.55 -24.11 -13.74
C GLU A 15 2.56 -22.94 -13.75
N THR A 16 3.00 -21.71 -13.40
CA THR A 16 2.13 -20.54 -13.26
C THR A 16 2.35 -19.57 -14.41
N ASN A 17 1.30 -19.32 -15.19
CA ASN A 17 1.32 -18.34 -16.27
C ASN A 17 1.07 -16.93 -15.74
N ILE A 18 2.11 -16.13 -15.70
CA ILE A 18 2.09 -14.75 -15.20
C ILE A 18 2.31 -13.78 -16.35
N SER A 19 1.43 -12.80 -16.50
CA SER A 19 1.55 -11.72 -17.49
C SER A 19 1.46 -10.37 -16.81
N THR A 20 2.33 -9.44 -17.20
CA THR A 20 2.34 -8.07 -16.71
C THR A 20 2.23 -7.05 -17.82
N ALA A 21 1.53 -5.95 -17.57
CA ALA A 21 1.55 -4.75 -18.39
C ALA A 21 2.07 -3.58 -17.57
N GLU A 22 3.11 -2.93 -18.04
CA GLU A 22 3.86 -1.93 -17.29
C GLU A 22 4.24 -0.73 -18.16
N ASP A 23 4.48 0.40 -17.54
CA ASP A 23 4.82 1.65 -18.24
C ASP A 23 5.97 2.41 -17.53
N PRO A 24 7.21 2.03 -17.78
CA PRO A 24 7.73 0.83 -18.44
C PRO A 24 7.99 -0.35 -17.50
N VAL A 25 8.41 -1.49 -18.04
CA VAL A 25 9.02 -2.57 -17.27
C VAL A 25 10.31 -2.05 -16.61
N GLU A 26 10.38 -2.11 -15.30
CA GLU A 26 11.52 -1.59 -14.53
C GLU A 26 12.60 -2.65 -14.27
N ILE A 27 12.17 -3.89 -14.00
CA ILE A 27 13.04 -5.02 -13.72
C ILE A 27 12.57 -6.21 -14.55
N ASN A 28 13.48 -6.79 -15.32
CA ASN A 28 13.17 -8.02 -16.07
C ASN A 28 13.13 -9.22 -15.12
N LEU A 29 12.04 -9.96 -15.16
CA LEU A 29 11.83 -11.17 -14.37
C LEU A 29 11.78 -12.38 -15.31
N GLU A 30 12.67 -13.33 -15.09
CA GLU A 30 12.68 -14.58 -15.85
C GLU A 30 11.41 -15.40 -15.58
N GLY A 31 10.82 -16.00 -16.61
CA GLY A 31 9.62 -16.81 -16.50
C GLY A 31 8.30 -16.03 -16.48
N ILE A 32 8.33 -14.71 -16.59
CA ILE A 32 7.16 -13.83 -16.61
C ILE A 32 7.05 -13.14 -17.97
N ASN A 33 5.83 -13.10 -18.52
CA ASN A 33 5.51 -12.40 -19.76
C ASN A 33 5.30 -10.91 -19.46
N GLN A 34 6.33 -10.09 -19.63
CA GLN A 34 6.29 -8.66 -19.32
C GLN A 34 6.10 -7.83 -20.59
N VAL A 35 5.05 -7.00 -20.60
CA VAL A 35 4.70 -6.13 -21.73
C VAL A 35 4.86 -4.67 -21.34
N ASN A 36 5.61 -3.92 -22.15
CA ASN A 36 5.62 -2.47 -22.08
C ASN A 36 4.41 -1.90 -22.81
N VAL A 37 3.58 -1.12 -22.12
CA VAL A 37 2.50 -0.40 -22.78
C VAL A 37 3.04 0.72 -23.66
N ASN A 38 2.33 1.00 -24.75
CA ASN A 38 2.67 2.07 -25.68
C ASN A 38 1.37 2.67 -26.23
N ALA A 39 0.86 3.70 -25.56
CA ALA A 39 -0.39 4.34 -25.92
C ALA A 39 -0.39 4.94 -27.35
N ARG A 40 0.79 5.33 -27.86
CA ARG A 40 0.93 5.93 -29.22
C ARG A 40 0.51 4.96 -30.33
N VAL A 41 0.70 3.65 -30.10
CA VAL A 41 0.33 2.62 -31.05
C VAL A 41 -0.91 1.84 -30.61
N GLY A 42 -1.64 2.33 -29.63
CA GLY A 42 -2.85 1.71 -29.12
C GLY A 42 -2.65 0.55 -28.14
N LEU A 43 -1.42 0.24 -27.76
CA LEU A 43 -1.15 -0.77 -26.73
C LEU A 43 -1.27 -0.14 -25.35
N THR A 44 -2.49 0.06 -24.88
CA THR A 44 -2.85 0.58 -23.57
C THR A 44 -2.87 -0.52 -22.51
N PHE A 45 -2.98 -0.16 -21.23
CA PHE A 45 -3.24 -1.16 -20.18
C PHE A 45 -4.50 -1.99 -20.46
N ALA A 46 -5.58 -1.36 -20.88
CA ALA A 46 -6.82 -2.05 -21.21
C ALA A 46 -6.64 -3.02 -22.39
N ALA A 47 -5.96 -2.62 -23.46
CA ALA A 47 -5.69 -3.47 -24.61
C ALA A 47 -4.82 -4.67 -24.24
N ALA A 48 -3.75 -4.46 -23.45
CA ALA A 48 -2.90 -5.54 -22.97
C ALA A 48 -3.69 -6.52 -22.10
N LEU A 49 -4.48 -6.02 -21.16
CA LEU A 49 -5.29 -6.84 -20.26
C LEU A 49 -6.31 -7.70 -21.04
N LYS A 50 -7.00 -7.13 -22.01
CA LYS A 50 -7.92 -7.88 -22.91
C LYS A 50 -7.19 -9.01 -23.65
N ALA A 51 -5.97 -8.76 -24.11
CA ALA A 51 -5.17 -9.77 -24.79
C ALA A 51 -4.72 -10.88 -23.82
N PHE A 52 -4.31 -10.54 -22.62
CA PHE A 52 -3.91 -11.53 -21.60
C PHE A 52 -5.03 -12.52 -21.28
N LEU A 53 -6.26 -12.04 -21.17
CA LEU A 53 -7.42 -12.89 -20.85
C LEU A 53 -7.68 -13.99 -21.89
N ARG A 54 -7.09 -13.89 -23.09
CA ARG A 54 -7.14 -14.91 -24.14
C ARG A 54 -5.92 -15.83 -24.18
N GLN A 55 -4.99 -15.67 -23.25
CA GLN A 55 -3.73 -16.41 -23.17
C GLN A 55 -3.67 -17.35 -21.97
N ASP A 56 -4.82 -17.62 -21.36
CA ASP A 56 -4.97 -18.52 -20.22
C ASP A 56 -4.06 -18.16 -19.02
N PRO A 57 -4.11 -16.89 -18.52
CA PRO A 57 -3.27 -16.46 -17.42
C PRO A 57 -3.82 -16.95 -16.08
N GLU A 58 -2.94 -17.22 -15.12
CA GLU A 58 -3.31 -17.39 -13.70
C GLU A 58 -3.17 -16.10 -12.92
N ILE A 59 -2.09 -15.37 -13.18
CA ILE A 59 -1.75 -14.12 -12.50
C ILE A 59 -1.53 -13.00 -13.51
N ILE A 60 -2.19 -11.88 -13.29
CA ILE A 60 -2.06 -10.67 -14.09
C ILE A 60 -1.60 -9.54 -13.18
N MET A 61 -0.54 -8.82 -13.57
CA MET A 61 -0.13 -7.60 -12.91
C MET A 61 -0.24 -6.42 -13.87
N LEU A 62 -0.93 -5.38 -13.44
CA LEU A 62 -0.99 -4.08 -14.11
C LEU A 62 -0.12 -3.10 -13.31
N GLY A 63 0.76 -2.40 -13.97
CA GLY A 63 1.60 -1.39 -13.31
C GLY A 63 0.78 -0.36 -12.55
N GLU A 64 -0.35 0.06 -13.14
CA GLU A 64 -1.35 0.93 -12.49
C GLU A 64 -2.70 0.87 -13.18
N ILE A 65 -3.74 1.26 -12.45
CA ILE A 65 -5.09 1.49 -12.98
C ILE A 65 -5.33 3.00 -12.99
N ARG A 66 -5.50 3.58 -14.18
CA ARG A 66 -5.68 5.02 -14.41
C ARG A 66 -7.11 5.41 -14.80
N ASP A 67 -7.86 4.50 -15.36
CA ASP A 67 -9.15 4.78 -15.99
C ASP A 67 -10.19 3.69 -15.71
N LEU A 68 -11.44 4.05 -15.97
CA LEU A 68 -12.58 3.17 -15.74
C LEU A 68 -12.52 1.90 -16.60
N GLU A 69 -12.13 2.00 -17.86
CA GLU A 69 -12.09 0.85 -18.77
C GLU A 69 -11.14 -0.24 -18.22
N THR A 70 -9.93 0.16 -17.84
CA THR A 70 -8.95 -0.77 -17.23
C THR A 70 -9.46 -1.35 -15.93
N ALA A 71 -10.05 -0.52 -15.06
CA ALA A 71 -10.61 -0.96 -13.79
C ALA A 71 -11.75 -1.97 -13.98
N GLU A 72 -12.66 -1.74 -14.89
CA GLU A 72 -13.77 -2.66 -15.20
C GLU A 72 -13.28 -4.03 -15.67
N ILE A 73 -12.30 -4.06 -16.57
CA ILE A 73 -11.74 -5.31 -17.08
C ILE A 73 -10.98 -6.05 -15.98
N ALA A 74 -10.21 -5.33 -15.15
CA ALA A 74 -9.47 -5.91 -14.02
C ALA A 74 -10.43 -6.53 -12.98
N VAL A 75 -11.49 -5.84 -12.62
CA VAL A 75 -12.54 -6.34 -11.73
C VAL A 75 -13.19 -7.60 -12.29
N LYS A 76 -13.55 -7.59 -13.55
CA LYS A 76 -14.16 -8.74 -14.22
C LYS A 76 -13.22 -9.94 -14.29
N ALA A 77 -11.93 -9.70 -14.55
CA ALA A 77 -10.90 -10.75 -14.52
C ALA A 77 -10.78 -11.36 -13.12
N ALA A 78 -10.75 -10.53 -12.07
CA ALA A 78 -10.71 -10.99 -10.68
C ALA A 78 -11.94 -11.83 -10.31
N GLN A 79 -13.14 -11.42 -10.77
CA GLN A 79 -14.39 -12.15 -10.53
C GLN A 79 -14.46 -13.49 -11.28
N THR A 80 -13.68 -13.67 -12.31
CA THR A 80 -13.66 -14.88 -13.15
C THR A 80 -12.48 -15.81 -12.89
N GLY A 81 -11.87 -15.70 -11.73
CA GLY A 81 -10.90 -16.67 -11.23
C GLY A 81 -9.42 -16.32 -11.45
N HIS A 82 -9.12 -15.12 -11.95
CA HIS A 82 -7.73 -14.67 -12.12
C HIS A 82 -7.26 -13.92 -10.87
N MET A 83 -5.99 -14.10 -10.50
CA MET A 83 -5.35 -13.23 -9.52
C MET A 83 -4.86 -11.96 -10.22
N VAL A 84 -5.43 -10.82 -9.85
CA VAL A 84 -5.07 -9.52 -10.42
C VAL A 84 -4.38 -8.66 -9.37
N MET A 85 -3.21 -8.14 -9.71
CA MET A 85 -2.42 -7.24 -8.89
C MET A 85 -2.21 -5.93 -9.63
N SER A 86 -2.36 -4.82 -8.93
CA SER A 86 -2.15 -3.49 -9.53
C SER A 86 -1.84 -2.44 -8.47
N THR A 87 -1.63 -1.21 -8.92
CA THR A 87 -1.48 -0.04 -8.07
C THR A 87 -2.51 1.03 -8.41
N LEU A 88 -2.85 1.83 -7.41
CA LEU A 88 -3.60 3.07 -7.55
C LEU A 88 -2.88 4.17 -6.76
N HIS A 89 -2.99 5.41 -7.22
CA HIS A 89 -2.43 6.56 -6.50
C HIS A 89 -3.43 7.05 -5.46
N THR A 90 -3.25 6.62 -4.22
CA THR A 90 -4.07 7.00 -3.06
C THR A 90 -3.20 7.19 -1.82
N ASN A 91 -3.73 7.87 -0.80
CA ASN A 91 -3.00 8.17 0.43
C ASN A 91 -3.13 7.08 1.50
N SER A 92 -4.18 6.28 1.45
CA SER A 92 -4.47 5.22 2.42
C SER A 92 -5.17 4.03 1.77
N ALA A 93 -5.21 2.89 2.46
CA ALA A 93 -5.92 1.72 1.96
C ALA A 93 -7.44 1.94 1.83
N PRO A 94 -8.14 2.56 2.81
CA PRO A 94 -9.56 2.88 2.65
C PRO A 94 -9.87 3.79 1.46
N GLU A 95 -9.04 4.79 1.19
CA GLU A 95 -9.21 5.70 0.04
C GLU A 95 -9.10 4.99 -1.30
N THR A 96 -8.39 3.89 -1.39
CA THR A 96 -8.28 3.07 -2.60
C THR A 96 -9.65 2.56 -3.05
N LEU A 97 -10.47 2.12 -2.10
CA LEU A 97 -11.83 1.62 -2.38
C LEU A 97 -12.75 2.74 -2.85
N THR A 98 -12.70 3.90 -2.19
CA THR A 98 -13.47 5.08 -2.63
C THR A 98 -12.96 5.62 -3.97
N ARG A 99 -11.67 5.52 -4.26
CA ARG A 99 -11.09 5.88 -5.56
C ARG A 99 -11.67 5.03 -6.68
N LEU A 100 -11.74 3.71 -6.52
CA LEU A 100 -12.38 2.81 -7.49
C LEU A 100 -13.84 3.17 -7.73
N ARG A 101 -14.58 3.47 -6.65
CA ARG A 101 -15.97 3.93 -6.75
C ARG A 101 -16.08 5.23 -7.53
N ASN A 102 -15.22 6.21 -7.23
CA ASN A 102 -15.20 7.52 -7.90
C ASN A 102 -14.82 7.41 -9.39
N MET A 103 -14.06 6.38 -9.76
CA MET A 103 -13.78 6.06 -11.17
C MET A 103 -15.00 5.52 -11.91
N GLY A 104 -16.02 5.03 -11.18
CA GLY A 104 -17.26 4.51 -11.74
C GLY A 104 -17.50 3.01 -11.51
N ILE A 105 -16.66 2.34 -10.73
CA ILE A 105 -16.89 0.92 -10.39
C ILE A 105 -18.01 0.82 -9.36
N PRO A 106 -19.05 0.04 -9.61
CA PRO A 106 -20.12 -0.18 -8.64
C PRO A 106 -19.61 -0.81 -7.35
N SER A 107 -20.16 -0.39 -6.21
CA SER A 107 -19.74 -0.86 -4.88
C SER A 107 -19.81 -2.37 -4.72
N PHE A 108 -20.82 -3.02 -5.27
CA PHE A 108 -20.95 -4.47 -5.28
C PHE A 108 -19.75 -5.15 -5.97
N ASN A 109 -19.31 -4.60 -7.11
CA ASN A 109 -18.18 -5.15 -7.85
C ASN A 109 -16.86 -4.97 -7.09
N ILE A 110 -16.68 -3.86 -6.39
CA ILE A 110 -15.52 -3.63 -5.53
C ILE A 110 -15.51 -4.67 -4.39
N ALA A 111 -16.60 -4.79 -3.68
CA ALA A 111 -16.73 -5.69 -2.53
C ALA A 111 -16.50 -7.16 -2.87
N THR A 112 -16.84 -7.59 -4.10
CA THR A 112 -16.74 -8.98 -4.55
C THR A 112 -15.44 -9.30 -5.29
N SER A 113 -14.64 -8.31 -5.66
CA SER A 113 -13.41 -8.50 -6.45
C SER A 113 -12.12 -8.15 -5.69
N VAL A 114 -12.16 -7.15 -4.82
CA VAL A 114 -10.99 -6.72 -4.05
C VAL A 114 -10.84 -7.57 -2.80
N ASN A 115 -9.70 -8.22 -2.62
CA ASN A 115 -9.42 -9.09 -1.48
C ASN A 115 -8.47 -8.45 -0.46
N LEU A 116 -7.53 -7.66 -0.94
CA LEU A 116 -6.47 -7.07 -0.12
C LEU A 116 -6.05 -5.72 -0.69
N VAL A 117 -5.90 -4.75 0.17
CA VAL A 117 -5.32 -3.44 -0.17
C VAL A 117 -4.13 -3.17 0.73
N ILE A 118 -3.02 -2.79 0.12
CA ILE A 118 -1.79 -2.42 0.84
C ILE A 118 -1.44 -0.98 0.48
N ALA A 119 -1.45 -0.10 1.47
CA ALA A 119 -0.88 1.24 1.34
C ALA A 119 0.54 1.25 1.89
N GLN A 120 1.43 2.00 1.24
CA GLN A 120 2.83 2.08 1.60
C GLN A 120 3.30 3.52 1.61
N ARG A 121 4.11 3.87 2.61
CA ARG A 121 4.89 5.11 2.67
C ARG A 121 6.35 4.77 2.96
N LEU A 122 7.26 5.55 2.41
CA LEU A 122 8.68 5.45 2.71
C LEU A 122 9.09 6.59 3.65
N GLY A 123 9.56 6.22 4.83
CA GLY A 123 10.15 7.13 5.80
C GLY A 123 11.67 7.00 5.83
N ARG A 124 12.33 8.01 6.36
CA ARG A 124 13.77 7.98 6.58
C ARG A 124 14.09 7.21 7.85
N ARG A 125 15.13 6.39 7.82
CA ARG A 125 15.66 5.71 9.00
C ARG A 125 16.58 6.61 9.76
N LEU A 126 16.50 6.57 11.08
CA LEU A 126 17.47 7.24 11.94
C LEU A 126 18.86 6.65 11.74
N CYS A 127 19.87 7.53 11.73
CA CYS A 127 21.26 7.11 11.74
C CYS A 127 21.60 6.48 13.09
N ASN A 128 22.01 5.22 13.06
CA ASN A 128 22.36 4.49 14.29
C ASN A 128 23.61 5.06 14.99
N ALA A 129 24.49 5.75 14.25
CA ALA A 129 25.72 6.32 14.80
C ALA A 129 25.47 7.58 15.65
N CYS A 130 24.44 8.38 15.33
CA CYS A 130 24.24 9.67 15.98
C CYS A 130 22.88 9.89 16.63
N LYS A 131 21.90 9.01 16.42
CA LYS A 131 20.58 9.15 17.07
C LYS A 131 20.72 9.24 18.60
N LYS A 132 19.90 10.06 19.22
CA LYS A 132 19.87 10.22 20.67
C LYS A 132 18.49 9.94 21.23
N PRO A 133 18.39 9.40 22.47
CA PRO A 133 17.13 9.27 23.16
C PRO A 133 16.40 10.61 23.24
N GLN A 134 15.10 10.56 23.09
CA GLN A 134 14.21 11.71 23.21
C GLN A 134 13.15 11.42 24.26
N GLU A 135 12.98 12.33 25.21
CA GLU A 135 11.91 12.25 26.20
C GLU A 135 10.78 13.19 25.81
N ILE A 136 9.55 12.66 25.80
CA ILE A 136 8.33 13.42 25.56
C ILE A 136 7.37 13.11 26.70
N PRO A 137 6.65 14.12 27.24
CA PRO A 137 5.69 13.92 28.31
C PRO A 137 4.62 12.88 27.94
N HIS A 138 4.24 12.06 28.92
CA HIS A 138 3.25 10.99 28.77
C HIS A 138 1.96 11.46 28.07
N LYS A 139 1.41 12.59 28.53
CA LYS A 139 0.20 13.17 27.96
C LYS A 139 0.36 13.48 26.48
N SER A 140 1.47 14.05 26.06
CA SER A 140 1.74 14.38 24.66
C SER A 140 1.85 13.13 23.79
N LEU A 141 2.42 12.05 24.31
CA LEU A 141 2.50 10.77 23.60
C LEU A 141 1.12 10.18 23.33
N LEU A 142 0.21 10.26 24.30
CA LEU A 142 -1.19 9.84 24.09
C LEU A 142 -1.89 10.67 23.02
N GLU A 143 -1.68 11.99 23.01
CA GLU A 143 -2.23 12.90 22.01
C GLU A 143 -1.66 12.61 20.60
N MET A 144 -0.45 12.09 20.50
CA MET A 144 0.21 11.71 19.25
C MET A 144 -0.22 10.33 18.71
N GLY A 145 -1.01 9.58 19.48
CA GLY A 145 -1.59 8.30 19.05
C GLY A 145 -0.99 7.06 19.70
N PHE A 146 -0.05 7.19 20.65
CA PHE A 146 0.39 6.07 21.47
C PHE A 146 -0.72 5.67 22.45
N THR A 147 -0.78 4.40 22.79
CA THR A 147 -1.73 3.88 23.78
C THR A 147 -1.08 3.73 25.15
N GLU A 148 -1.88 3.62 26.21
CA GLU A 148 -1.38 3.31 27.55
C GLU A 148 -0.61 1.98 27.57
N ALA A 149 -1.05 0.99 26.79
CA ALA A 149 -0.35 -0.27 26.64
C ALA A 149 1.03 -0.10 25.99
N ASP A 150 1.16 0.80 25.02
CA ASP A 150 2.46 1.12 24.41
C ASP A 150 3.41 1.73 25.45
N LEU A 151 2.91 2.70 26.21
CA LEU A 151 3.71 3.40 27.24
C LEU A 151 4.13 2.47 28.37
N ALA A 152 3.33 1.46 28.70
CA ALA A 152 3.65 0.44 29.68
C ALA A 152 4.82 -0.46 29.27
N THR A 153 5.14 -0.56 27.97
CA THR A 153 6.30 -1.35 27.48
C THR A 153 7.65 -0.72 27.81
N GLY A 154 7.68 0.59 28.15
CA GLY A 154 8.92 1.29 28.48
C GLY A 154 9.86 1.48 27.31
N PHE A 155 9.36 1.66 26.09
CA PHE A 155 10.17 1.87 24.89
C PHE A 155 10.96 3.19 24.97
N THR A 156 12.10 3.23 24.26
CA THR A 156 12.89 4.45 24.09
C THR A 156 12.68 5.02 22.71
N MET A 157 12.24 6.28 22.64
CA MET A 157 12.21 7.01 21.38
C MET A 157 13.55 7.68 21.11
N TYR A 158 13.84 7.89 19.83
CA TYR A 158 15.06 8.54 19.38
C TYR A 158 14.76 9.72 18.48
N GLN A 159 15.64 10.71 18.52
CA GLN A 159 15.63 11.87 17.63
C GLN A 159 16.84 11.88 16.71
N ALA A 160 16.67 12.51 15.54
CA ALA A 160 17.75 12.76 14.61
C ALA A 160 18.69 13.83 15.16
N VAL A 161 19.99 13.66 14.93
CA VAL A 161 21.02 14.62 15.35
C VAL A 161 21.80 15.12 14.14
N GLY A 162 22.54 14.26 13.47
CA GLY A 162 23.42 14.55 12.35
C GLY A 162 24.88 14.24 12.66
N CYS A 163 25.58 13.64 11.71
CA CYS A 163 27.00 13.33 11.76
C CYS A 163 27.58 13.21 10.35
N ASP A 164 28.85 12.93 10.25
CA ASP A 164 29.55 12.73 8.96
C ASP A 164 29.16 11.46 8.20
N GLN A 165 28.48 10.53 8.88
CA GLN A 165 28.03 9.25 8.28
C GLN A 165 26.59 9.27 7.75
N CYS A 166 25.87 10.38 7.93
CA CYS A 166 24.45 10.47 7.60
C CYS A 166 24.08 11.82 6.98
N ARG A 167 22.83 11.94 6.56
CA ARG A 167 22.27 13.21 6.10
C ARG A 167 21.18 13.66 7.07
N ASP A 168 21.45 14.77 7.77
CA ASP A 168 20.52 15.40 8.73
C ASP A 168 20.00 14.43 9.81
N GLY A 169 20.82 13.47 10.22
CA GLY A 169 20.46 12.48 11.25
C GLY A 169 19.77 11.23 10.70
N TYR A 170 19.65 11.08 9.38
CA TYR A 170 19.00 9.95 8.74
C TYR A 170 19.92 9.23 7.74
N LYS A 171 19.81 7.91 7.71
CA LYS A 171 20.55 7.05 6.77
C LYS A 171 19.70 5.85 6.35
N GLY A 172 19.36 5.81 5.07
CA GLY A 172 18.49 4.77 4.51
C GLY A 172 16.99 5.07 4.67
N ARG A 173 16.18 4.14 4.26
CA ARG A 173 14.71 4.24 4.27
C ARG A 173 14.06 3.04 4.94
N VAL A 174 12.85 3.23 5.44
CA VAL A 174 12.01 2.19 6.01
C VAL A 174 10.61 2.28 5.40
N GLY A 175 10.04 1.14 5.05
CA GLY A 175 8.66 1.04 4.59
C GLY A 175 7.69 1.04 5.75
N ILE A 176 6.65 1.86 5.63
CA ILE A 176 5.49 1.87 6.54
C ILE A 176 4.31 1.34 5.75
N TYR A 177 3.64 0.32 6.27
CA TYR A 177 2.59 -0.40 5.55
C TYR A 177 1.28 -0.36 6.30
N GLU A 178 0.20 -0.20 5.55
CA GLU A 178 -1.17 -0.48 5.98
C GLU A 178 -1.68 -1.64 5.13
N VAL A 179 -1.97 -2.78 5.78
CA VAL A 179 -2.44 -3.99 5.11
C VAL A 179 -3.89 -4.21 5.53
N MET A 180 -4.82 -4.01 4.61
CA MET A 180 -6.26 -4.10 4.86
C MET A 180 -6.85 -5.27 4.05
N LYS A 181 -7.19 -6.34 4.74
CA LYS A 181 -7.94 -7.45 4.15
C LYS A 181 -9.41 -7.11 4.08
N ILE A 182 -10.05 -7.40 2.97
CA ILE A 182 -11.50 -7.20 2.82
C ILE A 182 -12.22 -8.37 3.49
N THR A 183 -12.60 -8.16 4.75
CA THR A 183 -13.42 -9.10 5.52
C THR A 183 -14.89 -9.01 5.09
N PRO A 184 -15.73 -9.99 5.45
CA PRO A 184 -17.17 -9.89 5.19
C PRO A 184 -17.82 -8.63 5.77
N ARG A 185 -17.34 -8.15 6.93
CA ARG A 185 -17.82 -6.91 7.54
C ARG A 185 -17.41 -5.68 6.74
N LEU A 186 -16.14 -5.60 6.29
CA LEU A 186 -15.67 -4.53 5.40
C LEU A 186 -16.41 -4.54 4.05
N ALA A 187 -16.59 -5.72 3.46
CA ALA A 187 -17.35 -5.86 2.21
C ALA A 187 -18.79 -5.29 2.35
N ARG A 188 -19.44 -5.51 3.48
CA ARG A 188 -20.77 -4.96 3.76
C ARG A 188 -20.76 -3.44 3.78
N VAL A 189 -19.79 -2.82 4.47
CA VAL A 189 -19.64 -1.35 4.51
C VAL A 189 -19.42 -0.79 3.11
N ILE A 190 -18.61 -1.47 2.29
CA ILE A 190 -18.39 -1.07 0.89
C ILE A 190 -19.67 -1.15 0.08
N MET A 191 -20.43 -2.23 0.20
CA MET A 191 -21.71 -2.43 -0.51
C MET A 191 -22.78 -1.41 -0.12
N GLU A 192 -22.74 -0.91 1.11
CA GLU A 192 -23.63 0.12 1.65
C GLU A 192 -23.13 1.55 1.33
N ASP A 193 -22.19 1.69 0.42
CA ASP A 193 -21.58 2.97 0.01
C ASP A 193 -20.90 3.75 1.14
N GLY A 194 -20.39 3.06 2.14
CA GLY A 194 -19.62 3.65 3.23
C GLY A 194 -18.44 4.48 2.72
N ASN A 195 -18.18 5.61 3.36
CA ASN A 195 -17.07 6.50 3.00
C ASN A 195 -15.73 5.97 3.54
N SER A 196 -14.63 6.63 3.18
CA SER A 196 -13.29 6.20 3.59
C SER A 196 -13.08 6.21 5.11
N LEU A 197 -13.75 7.10 5.84
CA LEU A 197 -13.67 7.15 7.30
C LEU A 197 -14.37 5.96 7.95
N GLU A 198 -15.56 5.60 7.46
CA GLU A 198 -16.31 4.42 7.93
C GLU A 198 -15.53 3.13 7.63
N ILE A 199 -14.94 3.02 6.44
CA ILE A 199 -14.10 1.89 6.09
C ILE A 199 -12.86 1.82 6.99
N ALA A 200 -12.21 2.95 7.26
CA ALA A 200 -11.06 3.02 8.16
C ALA A 200 -11.42 2.60 9.59
N ASP A 201 -12.57 3.03 10.11
CA ASP A 201 -13.04 2.67 11.44
C ASP A 201 -13.28 1.17 11.57
N VAL A 202 -13.99 0.58 10.60
CA VAL A 202 -14.23 -0.87 10.59
C VAL A 202 -12.92 -1.65 10.44
N SER A 203 -12.00 -1.19 9.60
CA SER A 203 -10.68 -1.80 9.43
C SER A 203 -9.90 -1.85 10.75
N ARG A 204 -9.89 -0.76 11.50
CA ARG A 204 -9.26 -0.73 12.83
C ARG A 204 -9.94 -1.66 13.83
N GLN A 205 -11.27 -1.71 13.84
CA GLN A 205 -12.04 -2.63 14.70
C GLN A 205 -11.78 -4.11 14.37
N GLU A 206 -11.50 -4.41 13.12
CA GLU A 206 -11.12 -5.75 12.66
C GLU A 206 -9.65 -6.09 12.97
N GLY A 207 -8.90 -5.15 13.54
CA GLY A 207 -7.53 -5.36 13.96
C GLY A 207 -6.45 -5.08 12.91
N PHE A 208 -6.78 -4.36 11.83
CA PHE A 208 -5.81 -3.94 10.82
C PHE A 208 -5.22 -2.57 11.17
N PRO A 209 -3.91 -2.48 11.48
CA PRO A 209 -3.27 -1.20 11.78
C PRO A 209 -3.29 -0.27 10.57
N ASP A 210 -3.60 1.00 10.78
CA ASP A 210 -3.47 2.02 9.76
C ASP A 210 -1.99 2.45 9.58
N LEU A 211 -1.72 3.33 8.60
CA LEU A 211 -0.37 3.82 8.35
C LEU A 211 0.23 4.52 9.58
N ARG A 212 -0.55 5.33 10.28
CA ARG A 212 -0.09 6.02 11.49
C ARG A 212 0.33 5.01 12.56
N ARG A 213 -0.49 4.03 12.86
CA ARG A 213 -0.18 2.99 13.84
C ARG A 213 1.06 2.20 13.46
N SER A 214 1.20 1.82 12.21
CA SER A 214 2.40 1.11 11.70
C SER A 214 3.65 1.98 11.84
N GLY A 215 3.54 3.27 11.59
CA GLY A 215 4.62 4.23 11.77
C GLY A 215 5.05 4.37 13.23
N LEU A 216 4.10 4.48 14.16
CA LEU A 216 4.38 4.57 15.59
C LEU A 216 5.08 3.31 16.13
N VAL A 217 4.75 2.13 15.61
CA VAL A 217 5.47 0.88 15.94
C VAL A 217 6.95 0.98 15.54
N LYS A 218 7.27 1.57 14.39
CA LYS A 218 8.66 1.81 13.96
C LYS A 218 9.38 2.85 14.85
N VAL A 219 8.66 3.85 15.33
CA VAL A 219 9.19 4.82 16.31
C VAL A 219 9.54 4.13 17.62
N MET A 220 8.64 3.29 18.14
CA MET A 220 8.89 2.51 19.35
C MET A 220 10.08 1.56 19.22
N ALA A 221 10.33 1.04 18.05
CA ALA A 221 11.49 0.18 17.74
C ALA A 221 12.80 0.97 17.54
N GLY A 222 12.78 2.30 17.62
CA GLY A 222 13.95 3.14 17.41
C GLY A 222 14.46 3.23 15.98
N VAL A 223 13.67 2.80 15.00
CA VAL A 223 14.05 2.77 13.58
C VAL A 223 13.93 4.14 12.94
N THR A 224 12.94 4.91 13.33
CA THR A 224 12.65 6.25 12.79
C THR A 224 12.25 7.20 13.90
N SER A 225 12.08 8.48 13.58
CA SER A 225 11.67 9.52 14.52
C SER A 225 10.18 9.82 14.44
N LEU A 226 9.63 10.35 15.52
CA LEU A 226 8.25 10.81 15.56
C LEU A 226 7.99 11.95 14.56
N ILE A 227 8.93 12.89 14.43
CA ILE A 227 8.86 13.99 13.45
C ILE A 227 8.74 13.44 12.02
N GLU A 228 9.50 12.41 11.69
CA GLU A 228 9.41 11.79 10.36
C GLU A 228 8.06 11.11 10.15
N MET A 229 7.51 10.45 11.16
CA MET A 229 6.19 9.83 11.08
C MET A 229 5.07 10.86 10.99
N ASP A 230 5.20 11.98 11.70
CA ASP A 230 4.25 13.11 11.56
C ASP A 230 4.25 13.65 10.14
N ARG A 231 5.42 13.78 9.53
CA ARG A 231 5.57 14.26 8.14
C ARG A 231 4.88 13.34 7.13
N ILE A 232 4.95 12.03 7.30
CA ILE A 232 4.44 11.06 6.30
C ILE A 232 3.07 10.48 6.62
N THR A 233 2.59 10.58 7.86
CA THR A 233 1.31 10.02 8.31
C THR A 233 0.40 11.03 9.01
N GLY A 234 0.83 12.28 9.19
CA GLY A 234 0.05 13.33 9.83
C GLY A 234 -1.13 13.81 8.99
N VAL A 235 -2.06 14.51 9.62
CA VAL A 235 -3.24 15.09 8.96
C VAL A 235 -2.85 16.08 7.87
N ASP A 236 -1.68 16.73 8.01
CA ASP A 236 -1.15 17.71 7.03
C ASP A 236 -0.44 17.04 5.83
N ALA A 237 -0.22 15.73 5.85
CA ALA A 237 0.39 15.00 4.74
C ALA A 237 -0.61 14.68 3.59
N ALA A 238 -1.83 15.19 3.69
CA ALA A 238 -2.93 14.95 2.74
C ALA A 238 -3.06 16.07 1.67
N HIS A 239 -2.00 16.89 1.47
CA HIS A 239 -1.97 17.91 0.41
C HIS A 239 -0.84 17.67 -0.57
#